data_448c5bf6037efa1efe426928c99fd3a9
#
_entry.id   448c5bf6037efa1efe426928c99fd3a9
#
_cell.length_a   1.000
_cell.length_b   1.000
_cell.length_c   1.000
_cell.angle_alpha   90.00
_cell.angle_beta   90.00
_cell.angle_gamma   90.00
#
_symmetry.space_group_name_H-M   'P 1'
#
loop_
_entity.id
_entity.type
_entity.pdbx_description
1 polymer ?
#
loop_
_entity_poly.entity_id
_entity_poly.type
_entity_poly.pdbx_seq_one_letter_code
_entity_poly.pdbx_strand_id
1 'polypeptide(L)'
;NGVFKDVVPHDIVKFGLIPELVGRLPVIVTLNDLDREALIRILREPKNAVIKQYMKLFGLDHVRLIFEDEALEAIAEEALARNTGARGLRAIMEQFMMKLMYELPSDELADTVTITRAFIKGEADAVVTHRALALPEATEQSPALPEASAEEL
;
A
#
# COMPACT_ATOMS: atom_id res chain seq x y z
N ASN A 1 -9.25 -8.52 -27.28
CA ASN A 1 -10.21 -7.96 -26.33
C ASN A 1 -11.42 -7.41 -27.08
N GLY A 2 -12.64 -7.87 -26.78
CA GLY A 2 -13.87 -7.42 -27.41
C GLY A 2 -14.72 -8.51 -28.07
N VAL A 3 -14.26 -9.76 -28.08
CA VAL A 3 -15.01 -10.91 -28.66
C VAL A 3 -16.38 -11.07 -27.99
N PHE A 4 -16.48 -10.73 -26.71
CA PHE A 4 -17.73 -10.90 -25.94
C PHE A 4 -18.66 -9.68 -25.94
N LYS A 5 -18.32 -8.60 -26.68
CA LYS A 5 -19.15 -7.37 -26.67
C LYS A 5 -20.59 -7.59 -27.14
N ASP A 6 -20.74 -8.52 -28.10
CA ASP A 6 -22.01 -8.79 -28.77
C ASP A 6 -22.67 -10.10 -28.31
N VAL A 7 -22.29 -10.59 -27.10
CA VAL A 7 -22.87 -11.83 -26.54
C VAL A 7 -24.37 -11.65 -26.30
N VAL A 8 -25.14 -12.58 -26.86
CA VAL A 8 -26.60 -12.66 -26.69
C VAL A 8 -26.98 -13.83 -25.77
N PRO A 9 -28.19 -13.83 -25.18
CA PRO A 9 -28.65 -14.92 -24.31
C PRO A 9 -28.54 -16.31 -24.93
N HIS A 10 -28.74 -16.41 -26.24
CA HIS A 10 -28.62 -17.66 -26.98
C HIS A 10 -27.22 -18.27 -26.94
N ASP A 11 -26.18 -17.45 -26.96
CA ASP A 11 -24.79 -17.92 -26.90
C ASP A 11 -24.49 -18.53 -25.53
N ILE A 12 -25.06 -17.97 -24.47
CA ILE A 12 -24.92 -18.47 -23.09
C ILE A 12 -25.60 -19.84 -22.96
N VAL A 13 -26.75 -20.03 -23.59
CA VAL A 13 -27.43 -21.34 -23.64
C VAL A 13 -26.59 -22.35 -24.43
N LYS A 14 -26.01 -21.95 -25.57
CA LYS A 14 -25.10 -22.80 -26.34
C LYS A 14 -23.85 -23.18 -25.57
N PHE A 15 -23.37 -22.30 -24.71
CA PHE A 15 -22.21 -22.55 -23.84
C PHE A 15 -22.52 -23.59 -22.76
N GLY A 16 -23.80 -23.82 -22.43
CA GLY A 16 -24.22 -24.88 -21.52
C GLY A 16 -25.07 -24.45 -20.34
N LEU A 17 -25.49 -23.18 -20.26
CA LEU A 17 -26.45 -22.76 -19.24
C LEU A 17 -27.87 -23.17 -19.62
N ILE A 18 -28.67 -23.57 -18.62
CA ILE A 18 -30.07 -23.95 -18.83
C ILE A 18 -30.91 -22.74 -19.27
N PRO A 19 -31.78 -22.89 -20.30
CA PRO A 19 -32.56 -21.78 -20.87
C PRO A 19 -33.43 -21.06 -19.84
N GLU A 20 -34.00 -21.76 -18.89
CA GLU A 20 -34.87 -21.19 -17.84
C GLU A 20 -34.11 -20.24 -16.92
N LEU A 21 -32.85 -20.54 -16.64
CA LEU A 21 -31.97 -19.64 -15.85
C LEU A 21 -31.62 -18.40 -16.66
N VAL A 22 -31.19 -18.58 -17.91
CA VAL A 22 -30.80 -17.46 -18.79
C VAL A 22 -32.00 -16.52 -19.01
N GLY A 23 -33.22 -17.05 -19.18
CA GLY A 23 -34.44 -16.25 -19.33
C GLY A 23 -34.81 -15.41 -18.10
N ARG A 24 -34.28 -15.76 -16.90
CA ARG A 24 -34.47 -15.00 -15.66
C ARG A 24 -33.34 -13.97 -15.39
N LEU A 25 -32.29 -13.97 -16.18
CA LEU A 25 -31.17 -13.02 -16.07
C LEU A 25 -31.42 -11.86 -17.05
N PRO A 26 -31.94 -10.71 -16.61
CA PRO A 26 -32.37 -9.63 -17.50
C PRO A 26 -31.19 -8.83 -18.06
N VAL A 27 -30.01 -8.96 -17.48
CA VAL A 27 -28.82 -8.17 -17.84
C VAL A 27 -27.62 -9.07 -18.07
N ILE A 28 -27.01 -8.95 -19.23
CA ILE A 28 -25.76 -9.61 -19.59
C ILE A 28 -24.71 -8.51 -19.73
N VAL A 29 -23.63 -8.64 -18.98
CA VAL A 29 -22.52 -7.68 -19.02
C VAL A 29 -21.23 -8.45 -19.29
N THR A 30 -20.47 -7.98 -20.25
CA THR A 30 -19.16 -8.53 -20.57
C THR A 30 -18.06 -7.73 -19.87
N LEU A 31 -17.04 -8.42 -19.38
CA LEU A 31 -15.88 -7.79 -18.76
C LEU A 31 -14.71 -7.83 -19.74
N ASN A 32 -13.93 -6.77 -19.77
CA ASN A 32 -12.67 -6.73 -20.47
C ASN A 32 -11.53 -7.24 -19.56
N ASP A 33 -10.45 -7.71 -20.17
CA ASP A 33 -9.23 -8.00 -19.43
C ASP A 33 -8.69 -6.73 -18.79
N LEU A 34 -8.12 -6.88 -17.61
CA LEU A 34 -7.49 -5.78 -16.90
C LEU A 34 -6.10 -5.54 -17.50
N ASP A 35 -5.88 -4.30 -17.93
CA ASP A 35 -4.56 -3.82 -18.28
C ASP A 35 -3.78 -3.34 -17.05
N ARG A 36 -2.51 -2.96 -17.26
CA ARG A 36 -1.64 -2.47 -16.19
C ARG A 36 -2.21 -1.23 -15.50
N GLU A 37 -2.75 -0.29 -16.27
CA GLU A 37 -3.32 0.94 -15.72
C GLU A 37 -4.55 0.66 -14.86
N ALA A 38 -5.42 -0.24 -15.30
CA ALA A 38 -6.58 -0.65 -14.50
C ALA A 38 -6.17 -1.31 -13.18
N LEU A 39 -5.11 -2.14 -13.17
CA LEU A 39 -4.59 -2.75 -11.94
C LEU A 39 -4.03 -1.69 -10.97
N ILE A 40 -3.30 -0.69 -11.46
CA ILE A 40 -2.80 0.42 -10.64
C ILE A 40 -3.97 1.23 -10.06
N ARG A 41 -5.00 1.50 -10.87
CA ARG A 41 -6.21 2.18 -10.39
C ARG A 41 -6.92 1.40 -9.30
N ILE A 42 -7.04 0.08 -9.44
CA ILE A 42 -7.62 -0.81 -8.42
C ILE A 42 -6.82 -0.77 -7.11
N LEU A 43 -5.50 -0.64 -7.16
CA LEU A 43 -4.67 -0.51 -5.97
C LEU A 43 -4.87 0.81 -5.23
N ARG A 44 -5.16 1.91 -5.95
CA ARG A 44 -5.13 3.30 -5.42
C ARG A 44 -6.52 3.91 -5.19
N GLU A 45 -7.44 3.78 -6.17
CA GLU A 45 -8.67 4.58 -6.19
C GLU A 45 -9.75 4.14 -5.18
N PRO A 46 -10.10 2.86 -5.02
CA PRO A 46 -11.21 2.45 -4.17
C PRO A 46 -11.10 2.99 -2.73
N LYS A 47 -12.26 3.20 -2.08
CA LYS A 47 -12.28 3.63 -0.68
C LYS A 47 -11.51 2.68 0.23
N ASN A 48 -11.63 1.37 -0.03
CA ASN A 48 -10.95 0.30 0.68
C ASN A 48 -9.82 -0.31 -0.18
N ALA A 49 -9.10 0.52 -0.94
CA ALA A 49 -7.93 0.06 -1.69
C ALA A 49 -6.93 -0.63 -0.75
N VAL A 50 -6.28 -1.70 -1.24
CA VAL A 50 -5.34 -2.49 -0.43
C VAL A 50 -4.23 -1.61 0.14
N ILE A 51 -3.70 -0.68 -0.65
CA ILE A 51 -2.70 0.30 -0.21
C ILE A 51 -3.20 1.10 0.99
N LYS A 52 -4.42 1.63 0.94
CA LYS A 52 -5.00 2.44 2.03
C LYS A 52 -5.19 1.64 3.32
N GLN A 53 -5.46 0.34 3.20
CA GLN A 53 -5.55 -0.56 4.36
C GLN A 53 -4.19 -0.68 5.05
N TYR A 54 -3.11 -0.92 4.29
CA TYR A 54 -1.75 -0.97 4.85
C TYR A 54 -1.29 0.38 5.40
N MET A 55 -1.53 1.48 4.68
CA MET A 55 -1.21 2.82 5.21
C MET A 55 -1.89 3.09 6.55
N LYS A 56 -3.15 2.65 6.70
CA LYS A 56 -3.86 2.77 7.98
C LYS A 56 -3.28 1.86 9.05
N LEU A 57 -2.89 0.63 8.69
CA LEU A 57 -2.32 -0.33 9.62
C LEU A 57 -1.00 0.19 10.20
N PHE A 58 -0.07 0.61 9.34
CA PHE A 58 1.22 1.20 9.75
C PHE A 58 1.04 2.53 10.50
N GLY A 59 -0.01 3.29 10.15
CA GLY A 59 -0.37 4.50 10.88
C GLY A 59 -0.77 4.26 12.34
N LEU A 60 -1.24 3.07 12.71
CA LEU A 60 -1.48 2.71 14.11
C LEU A 60 -0.18 2.57 14.91
N ASP A 61 0.90 2.17 14.25
CA ASP A 61 2.25 2.07 14.82
C ASP A 61 3.03 3.39 14.64
N HIS A 62 2.32 4.49 14.28
CA HIS A 62 2.90 5.80 14.03
C HIS A 62 3.91 5.87 12.88
N VAL A 63 3.91 4.88 11.99
CA VAL A 63 4.76 4.82 10.80
C VAL A 63 3.99 5.29 9.57
N ARG A 64 4.55 6.20 8.81
CA ARG A 64 4.00 6.67 7.53
C ARG A 64 4.47 5.76 6.39
N LEU A 65 3.55 5.04 5.78
CA LEU A 65 3.83 4.19 4.62
C LEU A 65 3.60 4.97 3.31
N ILE A 66 4.59 5.00 2.44
CA ILE A 66 4.56 5.66 1.13
C ILE A 66 4.85 4.62 0.04
N PHE A 67 4.05 4.62 -1.00
CA PHE A 67 4.28 3.82 -2.20
C PHE A 67 4.68 4.74 -3.35
N GLU A 68 5.83 4.50 -3.95
CA GLU A 68 6.22 5.16 -5.19
C GLU A 68 5.38 4.64 -6.36
N ASP A 69 5.17 5.48 -7.37
CA ASP A 69 4.41 5.10 -8.55
C ASP A 69 5.06 3.91 -9.29
N GLU A 70 6.39 3.89 -9.34
CA GLU A 70 7.16 2.78 -9.93
C GLU A 70 6.97 1.45 -9.17
N ALA A 71 6.76 1.49 -7.85
CA ALA A 71 6.45 0.30 -7.06
C ALA A 71 5.07 -0.26 -7.40
N LEU A 72 4.08 0.61 -7.60
CA LEU A 72 2.73 0.20 -8.02
C LEU A 72 2.75 -0.43 -9.40
N GLU A 73 3.56 0.11 -10.31
CA GLU A 73 3.78 -0.47 -11.62
C GLU A 73 4.38 -1.87 -11.53
N ALA A 74 5.40 -2.05 -10.67
CA ALA A 74 6.01 -3.36 -10.48
C ALA A 74 5.03 -4.39 -9.92
N ILE A 75 4.16 -4.00 -8.98
CA ILE A 75 3.10 -4.87 -8.44
C ILE A 75 2.11 -5.27 -9.55
N ALA A 76 1.71 -4.32 -10.39
CA ALA A 76 0.81 -4.58 -11.51
C ALA A 76 1.45 -5.50 -12.56
N GLU A 77 2.72 -5.30 -12.89
CA GLU A 77 3.51 -6.16 -13.79
C GLU A 77 3.57 -7.61 -13.26
N GLU A 78 3.82 -7.78 -11.97
CA GLU A 78 3.87 -9.08 -11.31
C GLU A 78 2.50 -9.80 -11.34
N ALA A 79 1.41 -9.06 -11.13
CA ALA A 79 0.05 -9.60 -11.21
C ALA A 79 -0.31 -10.06 -12.63
N LEU A 80 0.14 -9.32 -13.65
CA LEU A 80 -0.03 -9.69 -15.04
C LEU A 80 0.81 -10.93 -15.40
N ALA A 81 2.06 -10.98 -14.96
CA ALA A 81 2.96 -12.12 -15.19
C ALA A 81 2.40 -13.42 -14.60
N ARG A 82 1.77 -13.33 -13.41
CA ARG A 82 1.12 -14.48 -12.77
C ARG A 82 -0.26 -14.83 -13.33
N ASN A 83 -0.80 -14.06 -14.29
CA ASN A 83 -2.16 -14.23 -14.84
C ASN A 83 -3.27 -14.28 -13.77
N THR A 84 -3.06 -13.62 -12.62
CA THR A 84 -4.01 -13.66 -11.51
C THR A 84 -4.99 -12.49 -11.50
N GLY A 85 -4.72 -11.47 -12.33
CA GLY A 85 -5.51 -10.24 -12.40
C GLY A 85 -5.63 -9.55 -11.04
N ALA A 86 -6.74 -8.85 -10.81
CA ALA A 86 -6.97 -8.09 -9.58
C ALA A 86 -6.95 -8.94 -8.28
N ARG A 87 -7.33 -10.21 -8.34
CA ARG A 87 -7.31 -11.11 -7.17
C ARG A 87 -5.90 -11.38 -6.68
N GLY A 88 -4.93 -11.41 -7.58
CA GLY A 88 -3.52 -11.63 -7.24
C GLY A 88 -2.87 -10.43 -6.56
N LEU A 89 -3.38 -9.22 -6.78
CA LEU A 89 -2.80 -8.00 -6.20
C LEU A 89 -2.70 -8.06 -4.67
N ARG A 90 -3.72 -8.60 -4.01
CA ARG A 90 -3.72 -8.73 -2.56
C ARG A 90 -2.65 -9.71 -2.08
N ALA A 91 -2.55 -10.89 -2.69
CA ALA A 91 -1.55 -11.90 -2.32
C ALA A 91 -0.13 -11.41 -2.57
N ILE A 92 0.09 -10.68 -3.68
CA ILE A 92 1.38 -10.06 -3.99
C ILE A 92 1.73 -9.02 -2.92
N MET A 93 0.79 -8.13 -2.59
CA MET A 93 1.00 -7.13 -1.53
C MET A 93 1.30 -7.78 -0.18
N GLU A 94 0.55 -8.80 0.21
CA GLU A 94 0.75 -9.53 1.47
C GLU A 94 2.16 -10.13 1.55
N GLN A 95 2.67 -10.68 0.45
CA GLN A 95 4.00 -11.27 0.37
C GLN A 95 5.10 -10.26 0.74
N PHE A 96 5.03 -9.04 0.21
CA PHE A 96 6.02 -7.98 0.47
C PHE A 96 5.81 -7.31 1.82
N MET A 97 4.55 -7.08 2.21
CA MET A 97 4.24 -6.37 3.43
C MET A 97 4.46 -7.21 4.69
N MET A 98 4.40 -8.55 4.59
CA MET A 98 4.57 -9.43 5.75
C MET A 98 5.92 -9.22 6.44
N LYS A 99 7.01 -9.08 5.67
CA LYS A 99 8.36 -8.80 6.20
C LYS A 99 8.36 -7.48 7.00
N LEU A 100 7.82 -6.43 6.39
CA LEU A 100 7.79 -5.10 7.02
C LEU A 100 6.91 -5.07 8.28
N MET A 101 5.77 -5.75 8.26
CA MET A 101 4.89 -5.87 9.43
C MET A 101 5.53 -6.61 10.60
N TYR A 102 6.51 -7.46 10.32
CA TYR A 102 7.26 -8.17 11.36
C TYR A 102 8.43 -7.34 11.89
N GLU A 103 9.16 -6.65 11.01
CA GLU A 103 10.39 -5.94 11.36
C GLU A 103 10.12 -4.55 11.99
N LEU A 104 9.18 -3.78 11.42
CA LEU A 104 8.95 -2.39 11.82
C LEU A 104 8.44 -2.17 13.25
N PRO A 105 7.57 -3.01 13.84
CA PRO A 105 7.15 -2.81 15.23
C PRO A 105 8.29 -2.89 16.23
N SER A 106 9.43 -3.47 15.85
CA SER A 106 10.65 -3.55 16.67
C SER A 106 11.52 -2.30 16.56
N ASP A 107 11.23 -1.41 15.63
CA ASP A 107 11.97 -0.17 15.38
C ASP A 107 11.14 1.05 15.82
N GLU A 108 11.26 1.40 17.10
CA GLU A 108 10.54 2.52 17.72
C GLU A 108 10.89 3.90 17.11
N LEU A 109 11.97 3.99 16.35
CA LEU A 109 12.43 5.22 15.72
C LEU A 109 11.94 5.37 14.26
N ALA A 110 11.35 4.33 13.68
CA ALA A 110 10.84 4.38 12.32
C ALA A 110 9.73 5.44 12.21
N ASP A 111 9.88 6.38 11.30
CA ASP A 111 8.90 7.45 11.02
C ASP A 111 8.23 7.25 9.68
N THR A 112 9.00 7.00 8.63
CA THR A 112 8.48 6.87 7.28
C THR A 112 9.13 5.67 6.59
N VAL A 113 8.30 4.87 5.92
CA VAL A 113 8.75 3.74 5.11
C VAL A 113 8.31 3.96 3.67
N THR A 114 9.26 3.99 2.76
CA THR A 114 9.01 4.15 1.33
C THR A 114 9.21 2.83 0.60
N ILE A 115 8.17 2.40 -0.09
CA ILE A 115 8.16 1.20 -0.92
C ILE A 115 8.57 1.58 -2.34
N THR A 116 9.72 1.08 -2.76
CA THR A 116 10.31 1.32 -4.07
C THR A 116 10.11 0.14 -5.01
N ARG A 117 10.36 0.34 -6.30
CA ARG A 117 10.39 -0.74 -7.30
C ARG A 117 11.40 -1.82 -6.96
N ALA A 118 12.59 -1.43 -6.48
CA ALA A 118 13.66 -2.36 -6.11
C ALA A 118 13.25 -3.29 -4.95
N PHE A 119 12.50 -2.76 -3.97
CA PHE A 119 11.94 -3.57 -2.88
C PHE A 119 10.96 -4.62 -3.40
N ILE A 120 10.04 -4.24 -4.30
CA ILE A 120 9.06 -5.18 -4.89
C ILE A 120 9.75 -6.28 -5.68
N LYS A 121 10.86 -5.98 -6.37
CA LYS A 121 11.66 -6.98 -7.09
C LYS A 121 12.59 -7.81 -6.20
N GLY A 122 12.69 -7.49 -4.91
CA GLY A 122 13.59 -8.17 -3.98
C GLY A 122 15.07 -7.84 -4.19
N GLU A 123 15.37 -6.72 -4.87
CA GLU A 123 16.71 -6.25 -5.17
C GLU A 123 17.29 -5.38 -4.04
N ALA A 124 16.42 -4.76 -3.26
CA ALA A 124 16.78 -3.90 -2.12
C ALA A 124 15.72 -3.98 -1.01
N ASP A 125 16.11 -3.59 0.20
CA ASP A 125 15.17 -3.42 1.30
C ASP A 125 14.36 -2.12 1.15
N ALA A 126 13.23 -2.02 1.90
CA ALA A 126 12.45 -0.79 1.94
C ALA A 126 13.26 0.36 2.56
N VAL A 127 13.04 1.56 2.04
CA VAL A 127 13.73 2.75 2.56
C VAL A 127 13.01 3.20 3.83
N VAL A 128 13.65 2.99 4.98
CA VAL A 128 13.16 3.41 6.30
C VAL A 128 13.83 4.72 6.69
N THR A 129 13.04 5.74 6.98
CA THR A 129 13.52 7.02 7.52
C THR A 129 13.14 7.07 8.99
N HIS A 130 14.13 7.34 9.83
CA HIS A 130 13.96 7.41 11.28
C HIS A 130 13.69 8.84 11.74
N ARG A 131 12.92 8.97 12.80
CA ARG A 131 12.69 10.25 13.48
C ARG A 131 13.99 10.71 14.09
N ALA A 132 14.41 11.95 13.82
CA ALA A 132 15.52 12.55 14.52
C ALA A 132 15.18 12.62 16.01
N LEU A 133 15.98 11.98 16.86
CA LEU A 133 15.91 12.19 18.30
C LEU A 133 16.21 13.67 18.54
N ALA A 134 15.19 14.45 18.92
CA ALA A 134 15.40 15.78 19.44
C ALA A 134 16.23 15.59 20.72
N LEU A 135 17.51 15.92 20.65
CA LEU A 135 18.31 16.08 21.87
C LEU A 135 17.59 17.11 22.72
N PRO A 136 17.31 16.85 24.01
CA PRO A 136 16.77 17.87 24.88
C PRO A 136 17.77 19.02 24.85
N GLU A 137 17.32 20.23 24.46
CA GLU A 137 18.11 21.43 24.58
C GLU A 137 18.57 21.50 26.03
N ALA A 138 19.87 21.41 26.23
CA ALA A 138 20.48 21.62 27.52
C ALA A 138 20.14 23.06 27.92
N THR A 139 19.20 23.18 28.81
CA THR A 139 18.90 24.45 29.45
C THR A 139 20.13 24.78 30.31
N GLU A 140 21.08 25.53 29.76
CA GLU A 140 22.10 26.26 30.51
C GLU A 140 21.40 27.33 31.31
N GLN A 141 20.79 26.94 32.40
CA GLN A 141 20.53 27.85 33.52
C GLN A 141 21.60 27.62 34.57
N SER A 142 22.74 28.26 34.33
CA SER A 142 23.70 28.50 35.41
C SER A 142 23.05 29.43 36.40
N PRO A 143 22.86 29.05 37.69
CA PRO A 143 22.42 29.99 38.67
C PRO A 143 23.60 30.94 38.97
N ALA A 144 23.42 32.22 38.69
CA ALA A 144 24.32 33.28 39.12
C ALA A 144 24.40 33.27 40.65
N LEU A 145 25.60 33.08 41.17
CA LEU A 145 25.93 33.28 42.58
C LEU A 145 25.70 34.74 42.94
N PRO A 146 25.03 35.05 44.06
CA PRO A 146 24.92 36.41 44.50
C PRO A 146 26.29 36.89 45.03
N GLU A 147 26.74 38.01 44.47
CA GLU A 147 27.89 38.76 45.00
C GLU A 147 27.59 39.20 46.43
N ALA A 148 28.44 38.77 47.34
CA ALA A 148 28.45 39.26 48.71
C ALA A 148 29.00 40.69 48.70
N SER A 149 28.14 41.64 48.92
CA SER A 149 28.49 43.00 49.23
C SER A 149 29.24 43.07 50.58
N ALA A 150 30.51 43.41 50.48
CA ALA A 150 31.28 43.85 51.64
C ALA A 150 30.96 45.32 51.90
N GLU A 151 30.32 45.60 52.99
CA GLU A 151 30.31 46.94 53.64
C GLU A 151 30.37 46.75 55.14
N GLU A 152 31.50 47.20 55.65
CA GLU A 152 31.76 48.11 56.75
C GLU A 152 31.21 47.82 58.13
N LEU A 153 32.08 47.51 59.08
CA LEU A 153 32.66 48.33 60.15
C LEU A 153 33.38 47.48 61.15
#